data_c80f70deee8407c43a10c7f89c35af86
#
_entry.id   c80f70deee8407c43a10c7f89c35af86
#
_cell.length_a   1.000
_cell.length_b   1.000
_cell.length_c   1.000
_cell.angle_alpha   90.00
_cell.angle_beta   90.00
_cell.angle_gamma   90.00
#
_symmetry.space_group_name_H-M   'P 1'
#
loop_
_entity.id
_entity.type
_entity.pdbx_description
1 polymer ?
#
loop_
_entity_poly.entity_id
_entity_poly.type
_entity_poly.pdbx_seq_one_letter_code
_entity_poly.pdbx_strand_id
1 'polypeptide(L)'
;MAGYEVGSYRFDLNRFFPRGIFDAVTEVRVTDPGVILAEAKARKRRKKLTKDGKLVILAADHPGRMITKSEDDPIAMGDRQEYLGRVLRVVTDPAVDGIMATTDIIEDLFI
;
A
#
# COMPACT_ATOMS: atom_id res chain seq x y z
N MET A 1 8.31 4.23 9.01
CA MET A 1 9.39 3.96 9.96
C MET A 1 9.28 2.54 10.48
N ALA A 2 10.12 1.68 9.94
CA ALA A 2 10.18 0.31 10.45
C ALA A 2 10.66 0.35 11.90
N GLY A 3 10.16 -0.51 12.73
CA GLY A 3 10.56 -0.56 14.12
C GLY A 3 10.01 0.54 15.01
N TYR A 4 9.17 1.44 14.49
CA TYR A 4 8.51 2.41 15.35
C TYR A 4 7.55 1.71 16.30
N GLU A 5 7.69 1.99 17.58
CA GLU A 5 6.87 1.40 18.62
C GLU A 5 6.19 2.47 19.45
N VAL A 6 4.94 2.20 19.84
CA VAL A 6 4.20 3.00 20.82
C VAL A 6 3.90 2.08 21.98
N GLY A 7 4.65 2.24 23.08
CA GLY A 7 4.60 1.29 24.18
C GLY A 7 5.10 -0.08 23.75
N SER A 8 4.26 -1.10 23.81
CA SER A 8 4.58 -2.47 23.38
C SER A 8 4.03 -2.81 21.98
N TYR A 9 3.49 -1.82 21.27
CA TYR A 9 2.89 -2.08 19.97
C TYR A 9 3.96 -2.35 18.92
N ARG A 10 3.73 -3.40 18.14
CA ARG A 10 4.50 -3.73 16.94
C ARG A 10 3.54 -4.07 15.81
N PHE A 11 3.87 -3.61 14.61
CA PHE A 11 3.10 -3.99 13.43
C PHE A 11 3.37 -5.46 13.10
N ASP A 12 2.32 -6.27 13.17
CA ASP A 12 2.37 -7.68 12.82
C ASP A 12 1.86 -7.84 11.38
N LEU A 13 2.80 -7.90 10.44
CA LEU A 13 2.50 -8.05 9.02
C LEU A 13 1.71 -9.32 8.74
N ASN A 14 2.12 -10.45 9.31
CA ASN A 14 1.52 -11.74 8.99
C ASN A 14 0.09 -11.85 9.50
N ARG A 15 -0.25 -11.11 10.54
CA ARG A 15 -1.60 -11.04 11.05
C ARG A 15 -2.48 -10.11 10.23
N PHE A 16 -1.94 -8.96 9.84
CA PHE A 16 -2.68 -7.94 9.09
C PHE A 16 -2.77 -8.28 7.61
N PHE A 17 -1.67 -8.73 7.01
CA PHE A 17 -1.58 -9.04 5.59
C PHE A 17 -0.80 -10.34 5.38
N PRO A 18 -1.45 -11.49 5.66
CA PRO A 18 -0.77 -12.78 5.62
C PRO A 18 -0.31 -13.15 4.19
N ARG A 19 0.72 -14.00 4.13
CA ARG A 19 1.31 -14.43 2.86
C ARG A 19 0.29 -15.02 1.89
N GLY A 20 -0.71 -15.76 2.41
CA GLY A 20 -1.76 -16.33 1.57
C GLY A 20 -2.57 -15.28 0.81
N ILE A 21 -2.86 -14.14 1.43
CA ILE A 21 -3.55 -13.03 0.76
C ILE A 21 -2.63 -12.39 -0.28
N PHE A 22 -1.36 -12.18 0.06
CA PHE A 22 -0.39 -11.65 -0.89
C PHE A 22 -0.23 -12.58 -2.11
N ASP A 23 -0.17 -13.88 -1.90
CA ASP A 23 -0.07 -14.86 -2.97
C ASP A 23 -1.33 -14.85 -3.85
N ALA A 24 -2.51 -14.64 -3.25
CA ALA A 24 -3.76 -14.50 -4.00
C ALA A 24 -3.74 -13.26 -4.90
N VAL A 25 -3.23 -12.14 -4.42
CA VAL A 25 -3.05 -10.93 -5.23
C VAL A 25 -2.12 -11.20 -6.41
N THR A 26 -1.00 -11.86 -6.17
CA THR A 26 -0.05 -12.24 -7.22
C THR A 26 -0.71 -13.15 -8.25
N GLU A 27 -1.49 -14.13 -7.81
CA GLU A 27 -2.18 -15.06 -8.71
C GLU A 27 -3.18 -14.33 -9.61
N VAL A 28 -3.97 -13.42 -9.06
CA VAL A 28 -4.91 -12.61 -9.86
C VAL A 28 -4.15 -11.78 -10.90
N ARG A 29 -3.03 -11.18 -10.52
CA ARG A 29 -2.21 -10.41 -11.47
C ARG A 29 -1.73 -11.25 -12.64
N VAL A 30 -1.40 -12.52 -12.40
CA VAL A 30 -0.90 -13.44 -13.42
C VAL A 30 -2.03 -14.03 -14.26
N THR A 31 -3.11 -14.49 -13.62
CA THR A 31 -4.18 -15.26 -14.28
C THR A 31 -5.32 -14.39 -14.81
N ASP A 32 -5.57 -13.24 -14.20
CA ASP A 32 -6.66 -12.33 -14.58
C ASP A 32 -6.27 -10.86 -14.39
N PRO A 33 -5.25 -10.38 -15.10
CA PRO A 33 -4.79 -8.99 -14.95
C PRO A 33 -5.82 -7.94 -15.38
N GLY A 34 -6.84 -8.33 -16.14
CA GLY A 34 -7.92 -7.44 -16.55
C GLY A 34 -8.73 -6.89 -15.37
N VAL A 35 -8.70 -7.55 -14.22
CA VAL A 35 -9.32 -7.08 -12.98
C VAL A 35 -8.78 -5.69 -12.59
N ILE A 36 -7.51 -5.44 -12.79
CA ILE A 36 -6.89 -4.15 -12.42
C ILE A 36 -7.59 -2.99 -13.12
N LEU A 37 -7.74 -3.07 -14.44
CA LEU A 37 -8.42 -2.02 -15.21
C LEU A 37 -9.90 -1.94 -14.88
N ALA A 38 -10.56 -3.08 -14.71
CA ALA A 38 -11.98 -3.13 -14.37
C ALA A 38 -12.24 -2.44 -13.03
N GLU A 39 -11.44 -2.73 -12.00
CA GLU A 39 -11.58 -2.11 -10.69
C GLU A 39 -11.21 -0.63 -10.72
N ALA A 40 -10.20 -0.24 -11.49
CA ALA A 40 -9.84 1.17 -11.66
C ALA A 40 -10.99 1.98 -12.27
N LYS A 41 -11.71 1.40 -13.23
CA LYS A 41 -12.88 2.03 -13.85
C LYS A 41 -14.09 2.05 -12.93
N ALA A 42 -14.27 1.00 -12.14
CA ALA A 42 -15.43 0.85 -11.26
C ALA A 42 -15.31 1.62 -9.94
N ARG A 43 -14.13 2.11 -9.59
CA ARG A 43 -13.90 2.76 -8.33
C ARG A 43 -14.80 3.97 -8.12
N LYS A 44 -15.22 4.17 -6.88
CA LYS A 44 -16.00 5.33 -6.49
C LYS A 44 -15.13 6.58 -6.50
N ARG A 45 -15.57 7.61 -7.19
CA ARG A 45 -14.83 8.87 -7.27
C ARG A 45 -15.46 9.93 -6.39
N ARG A 46 -14.63 10.75 -5.75
CA ARG A 46 -15.11 11.88 -4.98
C ARG A 46 -15.59 12.99 -5.91
N LYS A 47 -16.68 13.66 -5.53
CA LYS A 47 -17.13 14.86 -6.25
C LYS A 47 -16.17 16.03 -6.04
N LYS A 48 -15.59 16.12 -4.84
CA LYS A 48 -14.57 17.10 -4.49
C LYS A 48 -13.34 16.39 -4.01
N LEU A 49 -12.16 16.89 -4.39
CA LEU A 49 -10.90 16.31 -3.98
C LEU A 49 -10.70 16.43 -2.47
N THR A 50 -11.14 17.52 -1.88
CA THR A 50 -11.02 17.78 -0.45
C THR A 50 -12.34 18.28 0.12
N LYS A 51 -12.58 18.00 1.41
CA LYS A 51 -13.76 18.50 2.14
C LYS A 51 -13.51 19.83 2.84
N ASP A 52 -12.28 20.07 3.26
CA ASP A 52 -11.91 21.21 4.13
C ASP A 52 -10.74 22.01 3.57
N GLY A 53 -10.38 21.82 2.32
CA GLY A 53 -9.23 22.48 1.69
C GLY A 53 -7.90 21.83 2.02
N LYS A 54 -7.90 20.69 2.73
CA LYS A 54 -6.69 19.97 3.13
C LYS A 54 -6.70 18.54 2.59
N LEU A 55 -5.53 18.03 2.24
CA LEU A 55 -5.34 16.65 1.80
C LEU A 55 -4.27 15.98 2.64
N VAL A 56 -4.53 14.72 3.02
CA VAL A 56 -3.54 13.84 3.61
C VAL A 56 -3.20 12.79 2.58
N ILE A 57 -1.97 12.82 2.06
CA ILE A 57 -1.51 11.91 1.02
C ILE A 57 -0.32 11.12 1.56
N LEU A 58 -0.41 9.79 1.51
CA LEU A 58 0.71 8.92 1.84
C LEU A 58 1.72 8.95 0.70
N ALA A 59 2.95 9.32 0.99
CA ALA A 59 4.05 9.22 0.04
C ALA A 59 4.73 7.86 0.19
N ALA A 60 4.55 6.99 -0.78
CA ALA A 60 5.01 5.60 -0.73
C ALA A 60 5.71 5.18 -2.04
N ASP A 61 6.39 6.12 -2.69
CA ASP A 61 7.08 5.88 -3.97
C ASP A 61 8.59 5.60 -3.81
N HIS A 62 9.05 5.33 -2.58
CA HIS A 62 10.47 5.14 -2.27
C HIS A 62 11.16 4.10 -3.15
N PRO A 63 10.58 2.90 -3.39
CA PRO A 63 11.23 1.92 -4.26
C PRO A 63 11.43 2.42 -5.70
N GLY A 64 10.51 3.25 -6.21
CA GLY A 64 10.63 3.87 -7.53
C GLY A 64 11.77 4.87 -7.63
N ARG A 65 12.24 5.38 -6.48
CA ARG A 65 13.42 6.24 -6.38
C ARG A 65 14.66 5.48 -5.92
N MET A 66 14.60 4.15 -5.99
CA MET A 66 15.67 3.23 -5.60
C MET A 66 16.02 3.30 -4.10
N ILE A 67 15.08 3.72 -3.27
CA ILE A 67 15.22 3.75 -1.82
C ILE A 67 14.48 2.56 -1.25
N THR A 68 15.22 1.56 -0.80
CA THR A 68 14.66 0.31 -0.26
C THR A 68 14.99 0.10 1.21
N LYS A 69 15.95 0.84 1.74
CA LYS A 69 16.40 0.71 3.12
C LYS A 69 15.42 1.39 4.07
N SER A 70 15.13 0.74 5.19
CA SER A 70 14.43 1.32 6.32
C SER A 70 15.18 0.96 7.59
N GLU A 71 15.75 1.96 8.25
CA GLU A 71 16.61 1.78 9.43
C GLU A 71 17.74 0.78 9.14
N ASP A 72 17.80 -0.33 9.88
CA ASP A 72 18.85 -1.33 9.75
C ASP A 72 18.57 -2.39 8.68
N ASP A 73 17.36 -2.40 8.12
CA ASP A 73 16.97 -3.36 7.08
C ASP A 73 17.17 -2.74 5.69
N PRO A 74 18.18 -3.20 4.92
CA PRO A 74 18.45 -2.62 3.61
C PRO A 74 17.39 -2.89 2.55
N ILE A 75 16.49 -3.85 2.78
CA ILE A 75 15.48 -4.26 1.81
C ILE A 75 14.05 -4.15 2.33
N ALA A 76 13.82 -3.47 3.46
CA ALA A 76 12.48 -3.37 4.06
C ALA A 76 11.41 -2.86 3.10
N MET A 77 11.75 -1.84 2.30
CA MET A 77 10.82 -1.29 1.29
C MET A 77 10.88 -2.04 -0.04
N GLY A 78 11.81 -2.97 -0.20
CA GLY A 78 11.92 -3.84 -1.35
C GLY A 78 11.18 -5.16 -1.18
N ASP A 79 10.85 -5.54 0.04
CA ASP A 79 9.98 -6.69 0.31
C ASP A 79 8.55 -6.29 -0.01
N ARG A 80 8.03 -6.83 -1.10
CA ARG A 80 6.73 -6.41 -1.63
C ARG A 80 5.58 -6.72 -0.69
N GLN A 81 5.59 -7.89 -0.04
CA GLN A 81 4.54 -8.24 0.92
C GLN A 81 4.54 -7.26 2.09
N GLU A 82 5.71 -7.02 2.68
CA GLU A 82 5.83 -6.10 3.81
C GLU A 82 5.46 -4.68 3.40
N TYR A 83 5.96 -4.21 2.26
CA TYR A 83 5.68 -2.86 1.79
C TYR A 83 4.20 -2.65 1.50
N LEU A 84 3.58 -3.59 0.78
CA LEU A 84 2.15 -3.51 0.47
C LEU A 84 1.30 -3.60 1.74
N GLY A 85 1.66 -4.47 2.67
CA GLY A 85 0.96 -4.59 3.95
C GLY A 85 1.00 -3.28 4.76
N ARG A 86 2.15 -2.62 4.81
CA ARG A 86 2.29 -1.33 5.50
C ARG A 86 1.52 -0.22 4.80
N VAL A 87 1.52 -0.20 3.48
CA VAL A 87 0.71 0.74 2.69
C VAL A 87 -0.77 0.55 2.99
N LEU A 88 -1.27 -0.69 2.95
CA LEU A 88 -2.65 -1.01 3.27
C LEU A 88 -3.02 -0.58 4.69
N ARG A 89 -2.13 -0.77 5.65
CA ARG A 89 -2.33 -0.38 7.05
C ARG A 89 -2.63 1.12 7.16
N VAL A 90 -1.98 1.93 6.33
CA VAL A 90 -2.15 3.38 6.37
C VAL A 90 -3.35 3.83 5.51
N VAL A 91 -3.48 3.33 4.28
CA VAL A 91 -4.51 3.83 3.35
C VAL A 91 -5.92 3.38 3.71
N THR A 92 -6.06 2.37 4.57
CA THR A 92 -7.37 1.98 5.09
C THR A 92 -7.87 2.92 6.20
N ASP A 93 -7.05 3.84 6.67
CA ASP A 93 -7.48 4.88 7.61
C ASP A 93 -8.30 5.93 6.86
N PRO A 94 -9.54 6.26 7.32
CA PRO A 94 -10.37 7.23 6.64
C PRO A 94 -9.83 8.66 6.64
N ALA A 95 -8.81 8.97 7.45
CA ALA A 95 -8.13 10.26 7.44
C ALA A 95 -7.18 10.43 6.24
N VAL A 96 -6.83 9.35 5.55
CA VAL A 96 -5.95 9.38 4.37
C VAL A 96 -6.78 9.61 3.11
N ASP A 97 -6.47 10.65 2.36
CA ASP A 97 -7.21 11.05 1.17
C ASP A 97 -6.65 10.45 -0.12
N GLY A 98 -5.37 10.14 -0.15
CA GLY A 98 -4.74 9.63 -1.35
C GLY A 98 -3.37 9.01 -1.08
N ILE A 99 -2.82 8.45 -2.14
CA ILE A 99 -1.50 7.81 -2.10
C ILE A 99 -0.69 8.22 -3.33
N MET A 100 0.61 8.41 -3.11
CA MET A 100 1.61 8.53 -4.16
C MET A 100 2.51 7.30 -4.06
N ALA A 101 2.42 6.41 -5.04
CA ALA A 101 3.13 5.14 -5.03
C ALA A 101 3.58 4.77 -6.45
N THR A 102 4.42 3.74 -6.55
CA THR A 102 4.79 3.18 -7.84
C THR A 102 3.59 2.51 -8.49
N THR A 103 3.60 2.42 -9.82
CA THR A 103 2.47 1.88 -10.59
C THR A 103 2.09 0.48 -10.14
N ASP A 104 3.06 -0.37 -9.86
CA ASP A 104 2.82 -1.76 -9.45
C ASP A 104 2.08 -1.84 -8.11
N ILE A 105 2.41 -0.97 -7.16
CA ILE A 105 1.70 -0.92 -5.87
C ILE A 105 0.27 -0.42 -6.06
N ILE A 106 0.07 0.61 -6.87
CA ILE A 106 -1.27 1.12 -7.16
C ILE A 106 -2.13 0.03 -7.81
N GLU A 107 -1.56 -0.72 -8.74
CA GLU A 107 -2.26 -1.84 -9.36
C GLU A 107 -2.65 -2.92 -8.35
N ASP A 108 -1.74 -3.27 -7.44
CA ASP A 108 -2.05 -4.24 -6.39
C ASP A 108 -3.20 -3.78 -5.48
N LEU A 109 -3.31 -2.48 -5.25
CA LEU A 109 -4.41 -1.94 -4.43
C LEU A 109 -5.78 -2.10 -5.10
N PHE A 110 -5.82 -2.25 -6.42
CA PHE A 110 -7.07 -2.51 -7.15
C PHE A 110 -7.46 -4.00 -7.15
N ILE A 111 -6.56 -4.90 -6.84
CA ILE A 111 -6.83 -6.32 -6.74
C ILE A 111 -7.42 -6.66 -5.37
#